data_707e567a4e3334243bdde0cc3e21eb74
#
_entry.id   707e567a4e3334243bdde0cc3e21eb74
#
_cell.length_a   1.000
_cell.length_b   1.000
_cell.length_c   1.000
_cell.angle_alpha   90.00
_cell.angle_beta   90.00
_cell.angle_gamma   90.00
#
_symmetry.space_group_name_H-M   'P 1'
#
loop_
_entity.id
_entity.type
_entity.pdbx_description
1 polymer ?
#
loop_
_entity_poly.entity_id
_entity_poly.type
_entity_poly.pdbx_seq_one_letter_code
_entity_poly.pdbx_strand_id
1 'polypeptide(L)'
;DIRRHHLKGVDILLVRSVTRVDRQLLHDTSVKFVGSATSGTDHIDIEYLDQNSIAFAYAPGCNATAVAEYSLSAMSSMCKDWPSKKVSVIGCGNVGLTLLSALSSFDVECNFFDPFVKRNEFCQLNDIEKIIDSDLICFHTPLTIGGDFPTENLVDDYMLEALRPGTAIINAGRGEVVSGKALLNCLKQKKKLRVALDVWEKEPSINLELLEKIDIGTPHIAGNTVEGKLRGTWMLHKAFLDWIGCPEMLVPEKNVIKSTQVKNNMQIDSVSDLCLKGYDIGLDNRLLRDSMPTENRNDILVAKIFDGLRKNYRQRHEYLTPYLQF
;
A
#
# COMPACT_ATOMS: atom_id res chain seq x y z
N ASP A 1 -17.96 -7.02 -13.69
CA ASP A 1 -16.81 -7.96 -13.69
C ASP A 1 -16.58 -8.48 -15.08
N ILE A 2 -15.31 -8.59 -15.50
CA ILE A 2 -14.92 -9.19 -16.77
C ILE A 2 -15.11 -10.72 -16.66
N ARG A 3 -15.75 -11.31 -17.69
CA ARG A 3 -15.97 -12.76 -17.77
C ARG A 3 -15.45 -13.27 -19.12
N ARG A 4 -15.15 -14.57 -19.23
CA ARG A 4 -14.57 -15.20 -20.42
C ARG A 4 -15.31 -14.84 -21.73
N HIS A 5 -16.64 -14.82 -21.72
CA HIS A 5 -17.41 -14.49 -22.92
C HIS A 5 -17.20 -13.06 -23.44
N HIS A 6 -16.75 -12.13 -22.58
CA HIS A 6 -16.35 -10.78 -23.00
C HIS A 6 -15.03 -10.75 -23.76
N LEU A 7 -14.21 -11.82 -23.66
CA LEU A 7 -12.87 -11.89 -24.26
C LEU A 7 -12.86 -12.53 -25.65
N LYS A 8 -14.03 -12.79 -26.25
CA LYS A 8 -14.10 -13.35 -27.61
C LYS A 8 -13.55 -12.34 -28.60
N GLY A 9 -12.46 -12.71 -29.30
CA GLY A 9 -11.78 -11.84 -30.28
C GLY A 9 -10.98 -10.71 -29.67
N VAL A 10 -10.67 -10.79 -28.37
CA VAL A 10 -9.83 -9.81 -27.65
C VAL A 10 -8.40 -10.30 -27.63
N ASP A 11 -7.46 -9.50 -28.15
CA ASP A 11 -6.02 -9.78 -28.13
C ASP A 11 -5.33 -9.20 -26.88
N ILE A 12 -5.88 -8.12 -26.29
CA ILE A 12 -5.27 -7.37 -25.18
C ILE A 12 -6.28 -7.23 -24.05
N LEU A 13 -5.89 -7.67 -22.85
CA LEU A 13 -6.68 -7.51 -21.64
C LEU A 13 -5.97 -6.58 -20.66
N LEU A 14 -6.59 -5.44 -20.38
CA LEU A 14 -6.10 -4.51 -19.35
C LEU A 14 -7.02 -4.56 -18.14
N VAL A 15 -6.45 -4.77 -16.95
CA VAL A 15 -7.20 -4.94 -15.70
C VAL A 15 -6.68 -4.05 -14.58
N ARG A 16 -7.41 -4.05 -13.49
CA ARG A 16 -7.02 -3.57 -12.17
C ARG A 16 -7.32 -4.68 -11.14
N SER A 17 -7.05 -4.40 -9.86
CA SER A 17 -7.06 -5.35 -8.75
C SER A 17 -8.35 -6.16 -8.54
N VAL A 18 -9.49 -5.71 -9.06
CA VAL A 18 -10.80 -6.38 -8.87
C VAL A 18 -11.05 -7.54 -9.82
N THR A 19 -10.29 -7.66 -10.92
CA THR A 19 -10.44 -8.72 -11.92
C THR A 19 -9.37 -9.77 -11.68
N ARG A 20 -9.77 -10.94 -11.23
CA ARG A 20 -8.87 -12.10 -11.17
C ARG A 20 -8.60 -12.61 -12.58
N VAL A 21 -7.31 -12.72 -12.92
CA VAL A 21 -6.85 -13.18 -14.22
C VAL A 21 -6.17 -14.53 -14.01
N ASP A 22 -6.85 -15.58 -14.38
CA ASP A 22 -6.42 -16.97 -14.19
C ASP A 22 -6.89 -17.83 -15.36
N ARG A 23 -6.61 -19.14 -15.28
CA ARG A 23 -7.07 -20.13 -16.25
C ARG A 23 -8.58 -20.06 -16.52
N GLN A 24 -9.41 -19.84 -15.49
CA GLN A 24 -10.86 -19.80 -15.65
C GLN A 24 -11.30 -18.66 -16.56
N LEU A 25 -10.63 -17.51 -16.47
CA LEU A 25 -10.92 -16.34 -17.30
C LEU A 25 -10.36 -16.49 -18.71
N LEU A 26 -9.13 -17.02 -18.87
CA LEU A 26 -8.36 -16.93 -20.11
C LEU A 26 -8.39 -18.18 -21.00
N HIS A 27 -8.79 -19.36 -20.48
CA HIS A 27 -8.81 -20.59 -21.27
C HIS A 27 -9.70 -20.46 -22.52
N ASP A 28 -9.19 -20.89 -23.68
CA ASP A 28 -9.84 -20.76 -24.98
C ASP A 28 -10.15 -19.31 -25.42
N THR A 29 -9.36 -18.34 -24.99
CA THR A 29 -9.41 -16.96 -25.48
C THR A 29 -8.26 -16.67 -26.45
N SER A 30 -8.38 -15.56 -27.21
CA SER A 30 -7.33 -15.09 -28.12
C SER A 30 -6.37 -14.09 -27.48
N VAL A 31 -6.43 -13.90 -26.15
CA VAL A 31 -5.62 -12.91 -25.43
C VAL A 31 -4.14 -13.24 -25.54
N LYS A 32 -3.34 -12.27 -25.98
CA LYS A 32 -1.88 -12.36 -26.18
C LYS A 32 -1.10 -11.50 -25.21
N PHE A 33 -1.74 -10.47 -24.65
CA PHE A 33 -1.14 -9.54 -23.71
C PHE A 33 -2.10 -9.25 -22.57
N VAL A 34 -1.61 -9.38 -21.34
CA VAL A 34 -2.32 -8.99 -20.12
C VAL A 34 -1.55 -7.85 -19.44
N GLY A 35 -2.23 -6.74 -19.14
CA GLY A 35 -1.68 -5.62 -18.38
C GLY A 35 -2.46 -5.35 -17.11
N SER A 36 -1.79 -5.27 -15.96
CA SER A 36 -2.41 -4.86 -14.71
C SER A 36 -1.95 -3.48 -14.25
N ALA A 37 -2.87 -2.48 -14.24
CA ALA A 37 -2.57 -1.13 -13.75
C ALA A 37 -2.55 -1.08 -12.22
N THR A 38 -1.78 -2.00 -11.59
CA THR A 38 -1.60 -2.16 -10.15
C THR A 38 -0.14 -2.39 -9.82
N SER A 39 0.27 -2.00 -8.61
CA SER A 39 1.61 -2.26 -8.12
C SER A 39 1.80 -3.72 -7.67
N GLY A 40 0.74 -4.35 -7.14
CA GLY A 40 0.74 -5.77 -6.79
C GLY A 40 0.09 -6.64 -7.88
N THR A 41 0.40 -7.94 -7.85
CA THR A 41 -0.02 -8.93 -8.85
C THR A 41 -0.80 -10.11 -8.25
N ASP A 42 -1.27 -10.02 -7.01
CA ASP A 42 -1.91 -11.11 -6.25
C ASP A 42 -3.18 -11.68 -6.94
N HIS A 43 -3.77 -10.90 -7.85
CA HIS A 43 -4.95 -11.28 -8.64
C HIS A 43 -4.62 -11.88 -10.02
N ILE A 44 -3.33 -12.07 -10.34
CA ILE A 44 -2.83 -12.57 -11.63
C ILE A 44 -2.16 -13.92 -11.44
N ASP A 45 -2.59 -14.92 -12.17
CA ASP A 45 -1.93 -16.22 -12.28
C ASP A 45 -0.79 -16.13 -13.31
N ILE A 46 0.38 -15.61 -12.83
CA ILE A 46 1.56 -15.38 -13.67
C ILE A 46 2.06 -16.70 -14.27
N GLU A 47 2.02 -17.80 -13.50
CA GLU A 47 2.46 -19.10 -13.97
C GLU A 47 1.61 -19.58 -15.16
N TYR A 48 0.29 -19.40 -15.09
CA TYR A 48 -0.60 -19.72 -16.20
C TYR A 48 -0.30 -18.86 -17.45
N LEU A 49 -0.02 -17.57 -17.29
CA LEU A 49 0.34 -16.68 -18.39
C LEU A 49 1.61 -17.14 -19.09
N ASP A 50 2.67 -17.44 -18.33
CA ASP A 50 3.95 -17.93 -18.84
C ASP A 50 3.80 -19.26 -19.61
N GLN A 51 3.08 -20.22 -19.01
CA GLN A 51 2.81 -21.54 -19.65
C GLN A 51 2.05 -21.43 -20.97
N ASN A 52 1.25 -20.36 -21.14
CA ASN A 52 0.45 -20.15 -22.36
C ASN A 52 1.05 -19.09 -23.30
N SER A 53 2.29 -18.65 -23.06
CA SER A 53 2.99 -17.63 -23.84
C SER A 53 2.19 -16.32 -23.99
N ILE A 54 1.46 -15.94 -22.94
CA ILE A 54 0.73 -14.68 -22.85
C ILE A 54 1.65 -13.64 -22.22
N ALA A 55 1.96 -12.57 -22.96
CA ALA A 55 2.80 -11.50 -22.44
C ALA A 55 2.13 -10.80 -21.25
N PHE A 56 2.91 -10.49 -20.23
CA PHE A 56 2.39 -9.84 -19.02
C PHE A 56 3.19 -8.58 -18.66
N ALA A 57 2.45 -7.54 -18.28
CA ALA A 57 3.01 -6.32 -17.69
C ALA A 57 2.18 -5.85 -16.50
N TYR A 58 2.85 -5.24 -15.52
CA TYR A 58 2.19 -4.58 -14.40
C TYR A 58 2.87 -3.24 -14.09
N ALA A 59 2.41 -2.52 -13.09
CA ALA A 59 2.88 -1.16 -12.81
C ALA A 59 3.55 -1.06 -11.42
N PRO A 60 4.73 -1.68 -11.21
CA PRO A 60 5.41 -1.67 -9.92
C PRO A 60 5.74 -0.25 -9.47
N GLY A 61 5.36 0.12 -8.24
CA GLY A 61 5.63 1.44 -7.67
C GLY A 61 4.73 2.58 -8.18
N CYS A 62 3.77 2.33 -9.07
CA CYS A 62 2.89 3.39 -9.58
C CYS A 62 2.16 4.19 -8.49
N ASN A 63 1.94 3.59 -7.33
CA ASN A 63 1.27 4.16 -6.17
C ASN A 63 2.21 4.44 -4.98
N ALA A 64 3.53 4.35 -5.17
CA ALA A 64 4.49 4.43 -4.06
C ALA A 64 4.40 5.77 -3.31
N THR A 65 4.29 6.89 -4.03
CA THR A 65 4.09 8.22 -3.44
C THR A 65 2.81 8.26 -2.58
N ALA A 66 1.70 7.75 -3.10
CA ALA A 66 0.43 7.72 -2.38
C ALA A 66 0.51 6.93 -1.07
N VAL A 67 1.20 5.78 -1.05
CA VAL A 67 1.36 4.95 0.15
C VAL A 67 2.33 5.59 1.14
N ALA A 68 3.40 6.25 0.66
CA ALA A 68 4.29 7.03 1.52
C ALA A 68 3.53 8.18 2.21
N GLU A 69 2.70 8.92 1.46
CA GLU A 69 1.82 9.96 2.00
C GLU A 69 0.83 9.44 3.04
N TYR A 70 0.26 8.26 2.82
CA TYR A 70 -0.58 7.57 3.79
C TYR A 70 0.18 7.34 5.10
N SER A 71 1.40 6.78 5.01
CA SER A 71 2.23 6.47 6.18
C SER A 71 2.58 7.73 6.96
N LEU A 72 2.98 8.80 6.29
CA LEU A 72 3.28 10.10 6.91
C LEU A 72 2.05 10.72 7.58
N SER A 73 0.87 10.62 6.94
CA SER A 73 -0.38 11.11 7.54
C SER A 73 -0.81 10.28 8.75
N ALA A 74 -0.59 8.95 8.72
CA ALA A 74 -0.80 8.07 9.87
C ALA A 74 0.13 8.43 11.03
N MET A 75 1.45 8.60 10.77
CA MET A 75 2.41 9.08 11.76
C MET A 75 1.94 10.39 12.38
N SER A 76 1.59 11.38 11.54
CA SER A 76 1.18 12.72 11.97
C SER A 76 -0.11 12.73 12.78
N SER A 77 -1.04 11.84 12.46
CA SER A 77 -2.31 11.70 13.19
C SER A 77 -2.11 11.03 14.56
N MET A 78 -1.22 10.03 14.63
CA MET A 78 -0.95 9.30 15.87
C MET A 78 0.07 10.02 16.79
N CYS A 79 1.03 10.74 16.22
CA CYS A 79 2.15 11.35 16.93
C CYS A 79 2.54 12.67 16.27
N LYS A 80 2.10 13.81 16.80
CA LYS A 80 2.35 15.13 16.19
C LYS A 80 3.84 15.52 16.13
N ASP A 81 4.62 15.03 17.08
CA ASP A 81 6.07 15.25 17.19
C ASP A 81 6.91 14.11 16.56
N TRP A 82 6.30 13.30 15.70
CA TRP A 82 6.96 12.16 15.05
C TRP A 82 8.26 12.51 14.31
N PRO A 83 8.48 13.72 13.75
CA PRO A 83 9.75 14.02 13.11
C PRO A 83 10.96 14.02 14.07
N SER A 84 10.72 14.09 15.37
CA SER A 84 11.78 13.96 16.40
C SER A 84 11.90 12.56 16.98
N LYS A 85 11.18 11.59 16.45
CA LYS A 85 11.12 10.21 16.94
C LYS A 85 11.98 9.28 16.10
N LYS A 86 12.29 8.10 16.65
CA LYS A 86 12.95 7.03 15.90
C LYS A 86 11.93 6.35 14.99
N VAL A 87 12.11 6.52 13.70
CA VAL A 87 11.28 5.88 12.67
C VAL A 87 12.02 4.67 12.10
N SER A 88 11.33 3.58 11.88
CA SER A 88 11.84 2.41 11.14
C SER A 88 10.90 2.00 10.02
N VAL A 89 11.49 1.57 8.89
CA VAL A 89 10.76 1.04 7.73
C VAL A 89 11.23 -0.38 7.45
N ILE A 90 10.28 -1.31 7.38
CA ILE A 90 10.51 -2.70 7.01
C ILE A 90 9.98 -2.91 5.59
N GLY A 91 10.88 -3.34 4.69
CA GLY A 91 10.65 -3.43 3.25
C GLY A 91 11.13 -2.19 2.51
N CYS A 92 12.27 -2.29 1.81
CA CYS A 92 12.91 -1.20 1.06
C CYS A 92 12.65 -1.32 -0.47
N GLY A 93 11.45 -1.77 -0.83
CA GLY A 93 10.96 -1.73 -2.22
C GLY A 93 10.54 -0.31 -2.63
N ASN A 94 9.75 -0.20 -3.70
CA ASN A 94 9.31 1.11 -4.25
C ASN A 94 8.70 2.04 -3.18
N VAL A 95 7.83 1.53 -2.32
CA VAL A 95 7.18 2.32 -1.26
C VAL A 95 8.18 2.71 -0.19
N GLY A 96 8.98 1.75 0.32
CA GLY A 96 9.94 2.03 1.38
C GLY A 96 10.98 3.06 0.96
N LEU A 97 11.51 2.97 -0.27
CA LEU A 97 12.45 3.97 -0.82
C LEU A 97 11.80 5.34 -1.00
N THR A 98 10.54 5.41 -1.44
CA THR A 98 9.81 6.67 -1.55
C THR A 98 9.57 7.30 -0.18
N LEU A 99 9.23 6.50 0.82
CA LEU A 99 9.08 6.99 2.21
C LEU A 99 10.41 7.47 2.76
N LEU A 100 11.53 6.75 2.49
CA LEU A 100 12.88 7.19 2.87
C LEU A 100 13.21 8.55 2.28
N SER A 101 12.99 8.74 0.97
CA SER A 101 13.23 10.02 0.29
C SER A 101 12.44 11.15 0.94
N ALA A 102 11.17 10.92 1.28
CA ALA A 102 10.34 11.90 1.98
C ALA A 102 10.87 12.21 3.40
N LEU A 103 11.23 11.18 4.19
CA LEU A 103 11.78 11.33 5.54
C LEU A 103 13.10 12.12 5.51
N SER A 104 13.98 11.80 4.55
CA SER A 104 15.23 12.52 4.32
C SER A 104 15.00 14.00 3.97
N SER A 105 13.99 14.30 3.13
CA SER A 105 13.64 15.68 2.77
C SER A 105 13.10 16.50 3.96
N PHE A 106 12.68 15.83 5.01
CA PHE A 106 12.22 16.44 6.27
C PHE A 106 13.26 16.34 7.40
N ASP A 107 14.51 15.97 7.08
CA ASP A 107 15.61 15.79 8.04
C ASP A 107 15.29 14.78 9.16
N VAL A 108 14.48 13.76 8.86
CA VAL A 108 14.11 12.71 9.80
C VAL A 108 15.02 11.50 9.65
N GLU A 109 15.71 11.14 10.72
CA GLU A 109 16.52 9.94 10.78
C GLU A 109 15.63 8.68 10.76
N CYS A 110 15.93 7.74 9.88
CA CYS A 110 15.15 6.53 9.71
C CYS A 110 16.05 5.29 9.61
N ASN A 111 15.67 4.24 10.34
CA ASN A 111 16.24 2.90 10.18
C ASN A 111 15.48 2.11 9.11
N PHE A 112 16.21 1.27 8.37
CA PHE A 112 15.63 0.42 7.32
C PHE A 112 16.01 -1.03 7.53
N PHE A 113 15.07 -1.91 7.24
CA PHE A 113 15.32 -3.34 7.20
C PHE A 113 14.72 -3.96 5.93
N ASP A 114 15.57 -4.60 5.14
CA ASP A 114 15.19 -5.45 4.01
C ASP A 114 16.31 -6.46 3.76
N PRO A 115 16.08 -7.78 3.91
CA PRO A 115 17.14 -8.78 3.81
C PRO A 115 17.65 -8.94 2.37
N PHE A 116 16.94 -8.47 1.36
CA PHE A 116 17.27 -8.63 -0.05
C PHE A 116 17.98 -7.40 -0.65
N VAL A 117 17.95 -6.28 0.05
CA VAL A 117 18.62 -5.05 -0.42
C VAL A 117 20.07 -5.05 0.05
N LYS A 118 20.99 -4.97 -0.90
CA LYS A 118 22.42 -4.79 -0.58
C LYS A 118 22.64 -3.41 0.04
N ARG A 119 23.52 -3.33 1.05
CA ARG A 119 23.95 -2.05 1.63
C ARG A 119 24.42 -1.10 0.53
N ASN A 120 23.75 0.04 0.42
CA ASN A 120 24.16 1.15 -0.43
C ASN A 120 24.29 2.42 0.45
N GLU A 121 24.71 3.53 -0.15
CA GLU A 121 24.93 4.79 0.56
C GLU A 121 23.68 5.35 1.25
N PHE A 122 22.51 4.90 0.85
CA PHE A 122 21.20 5.38 1.33
C PHE A 122 20.53 4.46 2.39
N CYS A 123 20.96 3.22 2.52
CA CYS A 123 20.35 2.24 3.42
C CYS A 123 21.41 1.60 4.32
N GLN A 124 21.53 2.03 5.56
CA GLN A 124 22.16 1.21 6.60
C GLN A 124 21.10 0.19 7.07
N LEU A 125 21.21 -1.05 6.55
CA LEU A 125 20.39 -2.16 7.04
C LEU A 125 20.72 -2.36 8.53
N ASN A 126 19.73 -2.14 9.37
CA ASN A 126 19.85 -2.33 10.80
C ASN A 126 19.33 -3.72 11.20
N ASP A 127 19.86 -4.24 12.28
CA ASP A 127 19.34 -5.47 12.89
C ASP A 127 17.92 -5.26 13.39
N ILE A 128 17.13 -6.33 13.41
CA ILE A 128 15.72 -6.31 13.86
C ILE A 128 15.58 -5.72 15.28
N GLU A 129 16.59 -5.89 16.13
CA GLU A 129 16.64 -5.31 17.47
C GLU A 129 16.57 -3.77 17.48
N LYS A 130 17.22 -3.11 16.50
CA LYS A 130 17.14 -1.65 16.37
C LYS A 130 15.76 -1.20 15.89
N ILE A 131 15.07 -2.04 15.13
CA ILE A 131 13.71 -1.76 14.68
C ILE A 131 12.74 -1.84 15.84
N ILE A 132 12.87 -2.85 16.71
CA ILE A 132 12.04 -3.01 17.91
C ILE A 132 12.19 -1.80 18.87
N ASP A 133 13.38 -1.16 18.91
CA ASP A 133 13.63 0.05 19.71
C ASP A 133 13.11 1.35 19.08
N SER A 134 12.34 1.27 18.01
CA SER A 134 11.78 2.46 17.37
C SER A 134 10.48 2.92 18.00
N ASP A 135 10.16 4.21 17.81
CA ASP A 135 8.89 4.80 18.26
C ASP A 135 7.78 4.57 17.24
N LEU A 136 8.14 4.52 15.94
CA LEU A 136 7.21 4.28 14.83
C LEU A 136 7.82 3.24 13.87
N ILE A 137 7.02 2.26 13.47
CA ILE A 137 7.45 1.17 12.56
C ILE A 137 6.45 1.07 11.43
N CYS A 138 6.95 1.19 10.18
CA CYS A 138 6.15 1.08 8.96
C CYS A 138 6.48 -0.20 8.22
N PHE A 139 5.45 -0.96 7.85
CA PHE A 139 5.58 -2.21 7.10
C PHE A 139 5.15 -2.00 5.65
N HIS A 140 6.08 -2.23 4.72
CA HIS A 140 5.89 -2.11 3.27
C HIS A 140 6.42 -3.34 2.52
N THR A 141 6.39 -4.50 3.19
CA THR A 141 6.81 -5.76 2.61
C THR A 141 5.74 -6.38 1.72
N PRO A 142 6.11 -7.15 0.69
CA PRO A 142 5.17 -8.09 0.06
C PRO A 142 4.78 -9.19 1.05
N LEU A 143 3.74 -9.96 0.74
CA LEU A 143 3.44 -11.20 1.45
C LEU A 143 4.25 -12.35 0.85
N THR A 144 5.04 -13.02 1.69
CA THR A 144 5.76 -14.25 1.37
C THR A 144 5.52 -15.28 2.46
N ILE A 145 5.11 -16.50 2.05
CA ILE A 145 4.79 -17.62 2.97
C ILE A 145 6.00 -18.54 3.18
N GLY A 146 6.96 -18.51 2.26
CA GLY A 146 8.13 -19.39 2.27
C GLY A 146 9.41 -18.64 1.92
N GLY A 147 10.54 -19.40 1.82
CA GLY A 147 11.87 -18.85 1.60
C GLY A 147 12.59 -18.50 2.90
N ASP A 148 13.76 -17.87 2.78
CA ASP A 148 14.63 -17.59 3.92
C ASP A 148 14.09 -16.48 4.85
N PHE A 149 13.22 -15.61 4.32
CA PHE A 149 12.66 -14.46 5.03
C PHE A 149 11.15 -14.35 4.76
N PRO A 150 10.30 -15.23 5.31
CA PRO A 150 8.86 -15.14 5.17
C PRO A 150 8.35 -13.88 5.89
N THR A 151 7.32 -13.26 5.31
CA THR A 151 6.70 -12.05 5.86
C THR A 151 5.31 -12.29 6.40
N GLU A 152 4.74 -13.48 6.18
CA GLU A 152 3.48 -13.88 6.82
C GLU A 152 3.67 -13.91 8.35
N ASN A 153 2.80 -13.23 9.08
CA ASN A 153 2.88 -13.06 10.54
C ASN A 153 4.25 -12.52 11.03
N LEU A 154 4.90 -11.67 10.24
CA LEU A 154 6.16 -11.03 10.65
C LEU A 154 5.98 -10.25 11.97
N VAL A 155 4.81 -9.63 12.15
CA VAL A 155 4.38 -9.03 13.42
C VAL A 155 3.51 -10.06 14.16
N ASP A 156 4.17 -10.89 14.94
CA ASP A 156 3.59 -11.95 15.75
C ASP A 156 3.55 -11.58 17.25
N ASP A 157 3.16 -12.53 18.08
CA ASP A 157 3.12 -12.36 19.55
C ASP A 157 4.50 -11.97 20.10
N TYR A 158 5.59 -12.58 19.59
CA TYR A 158 6.95 -12.33 20.07
C TYR A 158 7.39 -10.88 19.76
N MET A 159 7.21 -10.44 18.52
CA MET A 159 7.53 -9.06 18.14
C MET A 159 6.67 -8.06 18.93
N LEU A 160 5.36 -8.30 19.03
CA LEU A 160 4.44 -7.43 19.76
C LEU A 160 4.80 -7.34 21.24
N GLU A 161 5.26 -8.42 21.86
CA GLU A 161 5.70 -8.44 23.25
C GLU A 161 6.98 -7.62 23.46
N ALA A 162 7.90 -7.67 22.51
CA ALA A 162 9.18 -6.96 22.56
C ALA A 162 9.03 -5.42 22.37
N LEU A 163 7.99 -4.95 21.68
CA LEU A 163 7.78 -3.51 21.44
C LEU A 163 7.57 -2.75 22.75
N ARG A 164 8.01 -1.50 22.77
CA ARG A 164 7.79 -0.59 23.91
C ARG A 164 6.34 -0.09 23.95
N PRO A 165 5.78 0.18 25.15
CA PRO A 165 4.52 0.89 25.25
C PRO A 165 4.60 2.26 24.57
N GLY A 166 3.62 2.57 23.73
CA GLY A 166 3.58 3.81 22.95
C GLY A 166 4.11 3.67 21.52
N THR A 167 4.78 2.55 21.19
CA THR A 167 5.21 2.29 19.80
C THR A 167 4.03 2.32 18.85
N ALA A 168 4.21 3.01 17.71
CA ALA A 168 3.24 3.06 16.64
C ALA A 168 3.58 2.04 15.54
N ILE A 169 2.59 1.24 15.13
CA ILE A 169 2.66 0.28 14.03
C ILE A 169 1.82 0.79 12.88
N ILE A 170 2.39 0.86 11.68
CA ILE A 170 1.69 1.27 10.46
C ILE A 170 1.86 0.17 9.42
N ASN A 171 0.76 -0.46 9.00
CA ASN A 171 0.79 -1.45 7.93
C ASN A 171 -0.01 -0.97 6.73
N ALA A 172 0.69 -0.68 5.63
CA ALA A 172 0.14 -0.36 4.32
C ALA A 172 0.75 -1.25 3.21
N GLY A 173 1.25 -2.43 3.58
CA GLY A 173 1.81 -3.45 2.69
C GLY A 173 0.79 -4.54 2.36
N ARG A 174 0.78 -5.61 3.18
CA ARG A 174 -0.18 -6.73 3.12
C ARG A 174 -0.72 -7.05 4.52
N GLY A 175 -1.99 -7.41 4.59
CA GLY A 175 -2.69 -7.63 5.86
C GLY A 175 -2.05 -8.74 6.70
N GLU A 176 -1.73 -9.85 6.06
CA GLU A 176 -1.17 -11.06 6.67
C GLU A 176 0.27 -10.87 7.21
N VAL A 177 0.91 -9.74 6.95
CA VAL A 177 2.21 -9.38 7.56
C VAL A 177 2.05 -9.14 9.06
N VAL A 178 0.87 -8.70 9.50
CA VAL A 178 0.54 -8.51 10.91
C VAL A 178 -0.48 -9.56 11.33
N SER A 179 -0.13 -10.43 12.27
CA SER A 179 -1.09 -11.37 12.85
C SER A 179 -2.20 -10.61 13.57
N GLY A 180 -3.38 -10.57 12.97
CA GLY A 180 -4.54 -9.88 13.54
C GLY A 180 -4.98 -10.47 14.87
N LYS A 181 -4.79 -11.79 15.06
CA LYS A 181 -5.06 -12.46 16.32
C LYS A 181 -4.08 -12.03 17.41
N ALA A 182 -2.78 -12.03 17.13
CA ALA A 182 -1.75 -11.62 18.06
C ALA A 182 -1.92 -10.15 18.45
N LEU A 183 -2.13 -9.27 17.46
CA LEU A 183 -2.35 -7.85 17.69
C LEU A 183 -3.59 -7.59 18.55
N LEU A 184 -4.71 -8.24 18.25
CA LEU A 184 -5.94 -8.10 19.03
C LEU A 184 -5.74 -8.54 20.49
N ASN A 185 -5.06 -9.65 20.72
CA ASN A 185 -4.75 -10.14 22.06
C ASN A 185 -3.86 -9.16 22.82
N CYS A 186 -2.81 -8.65 22.17
CA CYS A 186 -1.90 -7.65 22.73
C CYS A 186 -2.66 -6.36 23.17
N LEU A 187 -3.56 -5.86 22.30
CA LEU A 187 -4.37 -4.68 22.60
C LEU A 187 -5.41 -4.92 23.72
N LYS A 188 -5.97 -6.14 23.82
CA LYS A 188 -6.87 -6.54 24.91
C LYS A 188 -6.15 -6.60 26.26
N GLN A 189 -4.89 -6.98 26.27
CA GLN A 189 -4.04 -6.98 27.47
C GLN A 189 -3.58 -5.58 27.89
N LYS A 190 -4.14 -4.54 27.27
CA LYS A 190 -3.89 -3.11 27.56
C LYS A 190 -2.45 -2.67 27.28
N LYS A 191 -1.70 -3.35 26.43
CA LYS A 191 -0.46 -2.82 25.92
C LYS A 191 -0.75 -1.54 25.10
N LYS A 192 -0.17 -0.43 25.48
CA LYS A 192 -0.41 0.89 24.87
C LYS A 192 0.35 0.99 23.55
N LEU A 193 -0.06 0.27 22.51
CA LEU A 193 0.42 0.47 21.14
C LEU A 193 -0.50 1.44 20.40
N ARG A 194 0.07 2.14 19.42
CA ARG A 194 -0.68 2.93 18.45
C ARG A 194 -0.69 2.17 17.13
N VAL A 195 -1.81 2.04 16.48
CA VAL A 195 -1.93 1.15 15.32
C VAL A 195 -2.71 1.79 14.19
N ALA A 196 -2.11 1.79 12.98
CA ALA A 196 -2.77 2.17 11.74
C ALA A 196 -2.69 1.00 10.73
N LEU A 197 -3.84 0.53 10.26
CA LEU A 197 -3.96 -0.53 9.27
C LEU A 197 -4.74 -0.04 8.05
N ASP A 198 -4.10 -0.08 6.88
CA ASP A 198 -4.79 0.07 5.59
C ASP A 198 -5.17 -1.30 5.01
N VAL A 199 -4.40 -2.31 5.37
CA VAL A 199 -4.53 -3.69 4.90
C VAL A 199 -4.82 -4.64 6.06
N TRP A 200 -5.58 -5.72 5.80
CA TRP A 200 -6.14 -6.56 6.83
C TRP A 200 -6.02 -8.04 6.45
N GLU A 201 -5.87 -8.91 7.46
CA GLU A 201 -6.08 -10.34 7.20
C GLU A 201 -7.50 -10.58 6.65
N LYS A 202 -7.61 -11.49 5.71
CA LYS A 202 -8.90 -11.95 5.14
C LYS A 202 -9.74 -10.84 4.49
N GLU A 203 -9.11 -9.82 3.92
CA GLU A 203 -9.86 -8.88 3.09
C GLU A 203 -10.74 -9.59 2.06
N PRO A 204 -11.95 -9.09 1.82
CA PRO A 204 -12.57 -7.88 2.35
C PRO A 204 -13.38 -8.08 3.66
N SER A 205 -13.36 -9.26 4.28
CA SER A 205 -14.05 -9.57 5.53
C SER A 205 -13.16 -9.29 6.73
N ILE A 206 -13.01 -8.02 7.08
CA ILE A 206 -12.09 -7.57 8.13
C ILE A 206 -12.63 -7.87 9.54
N ASN A 207 -11.71 -8.01 10.50
CA ASN A 207 -12.06 -8.21 11.91
C ASN A 207 -12.52 -6.89 12.55
N LEU A 208 -13.83 -6.77 12.83
CA LEU A 208 -14.42 -5.57 13.41
C LEU A 208 -13.98 -5.33 14.86
N GLU A 209 -13.71 -6.37 15.63
CA GLU A 209 -13.20 -6.20 16.99
C GLU A 209 -11.79 -5.58 16.98
N LEU A 210 -10.94 -5.98 16.03
CA LEU A 210 -9.64 -5.36 15.83
C LEU A 210 -9.79 -3.90 15.38
N LEU A 211 -10.71 -3.61 14.43
CA LEU A 211 -11.00 -2.25 13.99
C LEU A 211 -11.38 -1.34 15.16
N GLU A 212 -12.16 -1.83 16.13
CA GLU A 212 -12.54 -1.07 17.33
C GLU A 212 -11.37 -0.74 18.26
N LYS A 213 -10.29 -1.54 18.25
CA LYS A 213 -9.15 -1.42 19.16
C LYS A 213 -8.00 -0.59 18.63
N ILE A 214 -7.90 -0.41 17.32
CA ILE A 214 -6.80 0.34 16.70
C ILE A 214 -7.13 1.83 16.56
N ASP A 215 -6.11 2.66 16.34
CA ASP A 215 -6.28 4.12 16.20
C ASP A 215 -6.83 4.50 14.83
N ILE A 216 -6.29 3.91 13.75
CA ILE A 216 -6.62 4.22 12.36
C ILE A 216 -6.85 2.93 11.59
N GLY A 217 -8.04 2.81 10.98
CA GLY A 217 -8.37 1.75 10.04
C GLY A 217 -8.88 2.35 8.74
N THR A 218 -8.38 1.86 7.60
CA THR A 218 -8.83 2.29 6.27
C THR A 218 -9.03 1.09 5.34
N PRO A 219 -9.87 1.21 4.30
CA PRO A 219 -10.29 0.06 3.51
C PRO A 219 -9.35 -0.19 2.30
N HIS A 220 -8.06 -0.40 2.53
CA HIS A 220 -7.04 -0.68 1.51
C HIS A 220 -7.02 0.39 0.40
N ILE A 221 -6.85 1.64 0.80
CA ILE A 221 -6.90 2.82 -0.09
C ILE A 221 -5.61 3.65 -0.06
N ALA A 222 -4.59 3.24 0.70
CA ALA A 222 -3.34 3.97 0.83
C ALA A 222 -2.73 4.35 -0.52
N GLY A 223 -2.80 3.44 -1.50
CA GLY A 223 -2.32 3.66 -2.87
C GLY A 223 -3.31 4.29 -3.84
N ASN A 224 -4.50 4.72 -3.39
CA ASN A 224 -5.58 5.15 -4.28
C ASN A 224 -5.56 6.66 -4.52
N THR A 225 -4.73 7.13 -5.47
CA THR A 225 -4.66 8.52 -5.92
C THR A 225 -4.92 8.65 -7.42
N VAL A 226 -5.22 9.86 -7.86
CA VAL A 226 -5.39 10.17 -9.30
C VAL A 226 -4.08 9.94 -10.03
N GLU A 227 -2.97 10.47 -9.50
CA GLU A 227 -1.63 10.37 -10.08
C GLU A 227 -1.15 8.93 -10.12
N GLY A 228 -1.33 8.16 -9.04
CA GLY A 228 -0.99 6.74 -9.00
C GLY A 228 -1.74 5.92 -10.06
N LYS A 229 -3.04 6.22 -10.30
CA LYS A 229 -3.83 5.57 -11.35
C LYS A 229 -3.34 5.94 -12.75
N LEU A 230 -3.03 7.22 -12.98
CA LEU A 230 -2.50 7.69 -14.26
C LEU A 230 -1.12 7.09 -14.53
N ARG A 231 -0.25 7.08 -13.53
CA ARG A 231 1.10 6.47 -13.61
C ARG A 231 1.01 4.97 -13.95
N GLY A 232 0.12 4.23 -13.27
CA GLY A 232 -0.09 2.81 -13.58
C GLY A 232 -0.57 2.60 -15.02
N THR A 233 -1.47 3.43 -15.51
CA THR A 233 -1.94 3.37 -16.91
C THR A 233 -0.82 3.73 -17.89
N TRP A 234 -0.02 4.75 -17.60
CA TRP A 234 1.12 5.16 -18.42
C TRP A 234 2.20 4.06 -18.48
N MET A 235 2.50 3.41 -17.36
CA MET A 235 3.47 2.30 -17.32
C MET A 235 3.00 1.11 -18.18
N LEU A 236 1.71 0.79 -18.14
CA LEU A 236 1.16 -0.24 -19.01
C LEU A 236 1.20 0.16 -20.49
N HIS A 237 0.91 1.42 -20.80
CA HIS A 237 1.02 1.93 -22.17
C HIS A 237 2.45 1.79 -22.68
N LYS A 238 3.44 2.15 -21.85
CA LYS A 238 4.86 1.96 -22.17
C LYS A 238 5.17 0.49 -22.44
N ALA A 239 4.82 -0.41 -21.51
CA ALA A 239 5.09 -1.84 -21.67
C ALA A 239 4.39 -2.45 -22.89
N PHE A 240 3.20 -2.00 -23.22
CA PHE A 240 2.46 -2.42 -24.41
C PHE A 240 3.16 -1.95 -25.69
N LEU A 241 3.61 -0.67 -25.76
CA LEU A 241 4.34 -0.15 -26.91
C LEU A 241 5.69 -0.86 -27.11
N ASP A 242 6.40 -1.16 -26.03
CA ASP A 242 7.62 -1.95 -26.07
C ASP A 242 7.35 -3.37 -26.63
N TRP A 243 6.23 -3.99 -26.23
CA TRP A 243 5.84 -5.32 -26.68
C TRP A 243 5.48 -5.38 -28.18
N ILE A 244 4.82 -4.34 -28.71
CA ILE A 244 4.49 -4.27 -30.15
C ILE A 244 5.61 -3.68 -31.01
N GLY A 245 6.75 -3.27 -30.40
CA GLY A 245 7.91 -2.72 -31.10
C GLY A 245 7.75 -1.28 -31.59
N CYS A 246 6.91 -0.46 -30.93
CA CYS A 246 6.64 0.94 -31.26
C CYS A 246 6.91 1.91 -30.10
N PRO A 247 8.09 1.86 -29.44
CA PRO A 247 8.37 2.67 -28.24
C PRO A 247 8.37 4.18 -28.51
N GLU A 248 8.58 4.60 -29.77
CA GLU A 248 8.56 6.02 -30.20
C GLU A 248 7.17 6.67 -30.08
N MET A 249 6.10 5.88 -29.97
CA MET A 249 4.74 6.38 -29.78
C MET A 249 4.43 6.76 -28.32
N LEU A 250 5.37 6.55 -27.39
CA LEU A 250 5.15 6.81 -25.98
C LEU A 250 5.02 8.30 -25.69
N VAL A 251 3.89 8.68 -25.12
CA VAL A 251 3.68 10.04 -24.59
C VAL A 251 4.53 10.22 -23.32
N PRO A 252 5.32 11.27 -23.19
CA PRO A 252 6.11 11.54 -21.99
C PRO A 252 5.24 11.58 -20.72
N GLU A 253 5.71 10.98 -19.61
CA GLU A 253 4.96 10.87 -18.36
C GLU A 253 4.45 12.24 -17.86
N LYS A 254 5.30 13.27 -17.89
CA LYS A 254 4.95 14.64 -17.51
C LYS A 254 3.76 15.26 -18.26
N ASN A 255 3.42 14.73 -19.43
CA ASN A 255 2.26 15.19 -20.21
C ASN A 255 0.97 14.47 -19.77
N VAL A 256 1.10 13.33 -19.09
CA VAL A 256 -0.02 12.52 -18.58
C VAL A 256 -0.29 12.85 -17.11
N ILE A 257 0.78 12.92 -16.32
CA ILE A 257 0.71 13.17 -14.88
C ILE A 257 1.14 14.60 -14.62
N LYS A 258 0.16 15.46 -14.33
CA LYS A 258 0.44 16.82 -13.87
C LYS A 258 0.60 16.78 -12.37
N SER A 259 1.76 17.24 -11.87
CA SER A 259 1.94 17.39 -10.42
C SER A 259 0.86 18.35 -9.90
N THR A 260 0.10 17.89 -8.93
CA THR A 260 -0.85 18.76 -8.24
C THR A 260 -0.03 19.69 -7.35
N GLN A 261 0.04 20.96 -7.68
CA GLN A 261 0.66 21.93 -6.78
C GLN A 261 -0.17 21.92 -5.49
N VAL A 262 0.48 21.66 -4.36
CA VAL A 262 -0.07 21.96 -3.04
C VAL A 262 -0.59 23.40 -3.14
N LYS A 263 -1.88 23.62 -2.84
CA LYS A 263 -2.49 24.93 -2.96
C LYS A 263 -1.60 25.94 -2.24
N ASN A 264 -0.96 26.83 -3.00
CA ASN A 264 0.07 27.78 -2.54
C ASN A 264 -0.38 28.73 -1.41
N ASN A 265 -1.61 28.59 -0.89
CA ASN A 265 -2.21 29.45 0.11
C ASN A 265 -2.47 28.74 1.46
N MET A 266 -1.96 27.52 1.67
CA MET A 266 -2.06 26.88 2.99
C MET A 266 -0.89 27.33 3.87
N GLN A 267 -1.19 27.97 5.00
CA GLN A 267 -0.19 28.14 6.05
C GLN A 267 0.16 26.76 6.60
N ILE A 268 1.43 26.38 6.53
CA ILE A 268 1.98 25.10 6.99
C ILE A 268 2.92 25.43 8.16
N ASP A 269 2.55 24.95 9.34
CA ASP A 269 3.28 25.27 10.57
C ASP A 269 4.30 24.19 10.95
N SER A 270 4.14 22.96 10.41
CA SER A 270 5.03 21.84 10.67
C SER A 270 4.90 20.77 9.59
N VAL A 271 5.84 19.79 9.59
CA VAL A 271 5.77 18.60 8.73
C VAL A 271 4.47 17.80 8.99
N SER A 272 4.09 17.64 10.25
CA SER A 272 2.84 16.95 10.60
C SER A 272 1.60 17.69 10.08
N ASP A 273 1.61 19.01 10.10
CA ASP A 273 0.54 19.83 9.54
C ASP A 273 0.47 19.71 8.01
N LEU A 274 1.62 19.73 7.33
CA LEU A 274 1.70 19.45 5.88
C LEU A 274 1.05 18.11 5.55
N CYS A 275 1.43 17.04 6.25
CA CYS A 275 0.93 15.70 5.98
C CYS A 275 -0.59 15.59 6.19
N LEU A 276 -1.12 16.16 7.27
CA LEU A 276 -2.55 16.11 7.59
C LEU A 276 -3.40 17.00 6.69
N LYS A 277 -2.87 18.15 6.25
CA LYS A 277 -3.53 19.03 5.28
C LYS A 277 -3.46 18.47 3.85
N GLY A 278 -2.37 17.77 3.52
CA GLY A 278 -2.22 17.07 2.25
C GLY A 278 -3.14 15.87 2.12
N TYR A 279 -3.30 15.11 3.21
CA TYR A 279 -4.19 13.96 3.25
C TYR A 279 -4.85 13.80 4.61
N ASP A 280 -6.17 14.03 4.68
CA ASP A 280 -7.00 13.78 5.88
C ASP A 280 -7.31 12.28 6.03
N ILE A 281 -6.39 11.54 6.66
CA ILE A 281 -6.56 10.12 6.98
C ILE A 281 -7.69 9.89 8.00
N GLY A 282 -7.94 10.88 8.86
CA GLY A 282 -9.03 10.82 9.84
C GLY A 282 -10.40 10.73 9.21
N LEU A 283 -10.60 11.37 8.05
CA LEU A 283 -11.84 11.24 7.28
C LEU A 283 -12.06 9.80 6.83
N ASP A 284 -11.04 9.16 6.25
CA ASP A 284 -11.17 7.79 5.73
C ASP A 284 -11.34 6.77 6.87
N ASN A 285 -10.68 6.97 8.01
CA ASN A 285 -10.88 6.18 9.23
C ASN A 285 -12.33 6.30 9.75
N ARG A 286 -12.89 7.50 9.80
CA ARG A 286 -14.29 7.70 10.19
C ARG A 286 -15.25 7.02 9.20
N LEU A 287 -15.04 7.21 7.90
CA LEU A 287 -15.88 6.61 6.86
C LEU A 287 -15.92 5.08 6.96
N LEU A 288 -14.77 4.44 7.22
CA LEU A 288 -14.76 3.00 7.43
C LEU A 288 -15.57 2.61 8.66
N ARG A 289 -15.32 3.23 9.82
CA ARG A 289 -15.99 2.89 11.08
C ARG A 289 -17.50 3.13 11.03
N ASP A 290 -17.91 4.29 10.53
CA ASP A 290 -19.31 4.69 10.47
C ASP A 290 -20.12 3.85 9.47
N SER A 291 -19.45 3.25 8.47
CA SER A 291 -20.09 2.36 7.49
C SER A 291 -20.22 0.92 7.98
N MET A 292 -19.42 0.49 8.97
CA MET A 292 -19.46 -0.90 9.44
C MET A 292 -20.68 -1.19 10.31
N PRO A 293 -21.24 -2.40 10.25
CA PRO A 293 -22.44 -2.75 11.00
C PRO A 293 -22.12 -2.83 12.50
N THR A 294 -22.96 -2.21 13.32
CA THR A 294 -22.93 -2.32 14.79
C THR A 294 -23.63 -3.61 15.27
N GLU A 295 -24.69 -3.99 14.56
CA GLU A 295 -25.45 -5.22 14.76
C GLU A 295 -25.32 -6.11 13.51
N ASN A 296 -25.63 -7.40 13.64
CA ASN A 296 -25.64 -8.34 12.51
C ASN A 296 -24.29 -8.39 11.74
N ARG A 297 -23.20 -8.52 12.47
CA ARG A 297 -21.80 -8.47 11.98
C ARG A 297 -21.43 -9.73 11.18
N ASN A 298 -22.15 -10.02 10.08
CA ASN A 298 -21.79 -11.13 9.22
C ASN A 298 -20.74 -10.75 8.19
N ASP A 299 -19.87 -11.68 7.85
CA ASP A 299 -18.71 -11.51 6.96
C ASP A 299 -19.10 -11.01 5.57
N ILE A 300 -20.26 -11.42 5.04
CA ILE A 300 -20.73 -11.02 3.71
C ILE A 300 -21.08 -9.54 3.69
N LEU A 301 -21.74 -9.03 4.74
CA LEU A 301 -22.08 -7.61 4.83
C LEU A 301 -20.83 -6.75 5.01
N VAL A 302 -19.92 -7.17 5.90
CA VAL A 302 -18.64 -6.48 6.12
C VAL A 302 -17.83 -6.40 4.82
N ALA A 303 -17.69 -7.52 4.11
CA ALA A 303 -17.01 -7.58 2.82
C ALA A 303 -17.62 -6.65 1.77
N LYS A 304 -18.95 -6.64 1.67
CA LYS A 304 -19.66 -5.76 0.72
C LYS A 304 -19.44 -4.28 1.01
N ILE A 305 -19.45 -3.89 2.29
CA ILE A 305 -19.21 -2.50 2.70
C ILE A 305 -17.76 -2.12 2.40
N PHE A 306 -16.81 -2.95 2.79
CA PHE A 306 -15.38 -2.73 2.57
C PHE A 306 -15.05 -2.53 1.08
N ASP A 307 -15.51 -3.43 0.22
CA ASP A 307 -15.35 -3.31 -1.23
C ASP A 307 -16.09 -2.10 -1.80
N GLY A 308 -17.26 -1.75 -1.26
CA GLY A 308 -18.00 -0.57 -1.63
C GLY A 308 -17.23 0.72 -1.38
N LEU A 309 -16.57 0.85 -0.23
CA LEU A 309 -15.73 2.00 0.12
C LEU A 309 -14.50 2.11 -0.80
N ARG A 310 -13.84 0.99 -1.12
CA ARG A 310 -12.71 0.96 -2.07
C ARG A 310 -13.14 1.36 -3.47
N LYS A 311 -14.24 0.80 -3.97
CA LYS A 311 -14.75 1.03 -5.33
C LYS A 311 -15.19 2.47 -5.54
N ASN A 312 -15.82 3.07 -4.54
CA ASN A 312 -16.37 4.42 -4.60
C ASN A 312 -15.48 5.45 -3.90
N TYR A 313 -14.19 5.10 -3.71
CA TYR A 313 -13.25 6.00 -3.04
C TYR A 313 -13.17 7.35 -3.74
N ARG A 314 -13.18 8.42 -2.94
CA ARG A 314 -13.08 9.81 -3.42
C ARG A 314 -11.80 10.05 -4.22
N GLN A 315 -11.79 11.08 -5.03
CA GLN A 315 -10.55 11.52 -5.69
C GLN A 315 -9.61 12.11 -4.64
N ARG A 316 -8.43 11.48 -4.50
CA ARG A 316 -7.30 11.96 -3.71
C ARG A 316 -6.14 12.27 -4.64
N HIS A 317 -5.46 13.38 -4.40
CA HIS A 317 -4.28 13.80 -5.14
C HIS A 317 -3.02 13.61 -4.29
N GLU A 318 -1.89 13.39 -4.96
CA GLU A 318 -0.57 13.33 -4.33
C GLU A 318 -0.08 14.75 -4.02
N TYR A 319 0.57 14.92 -2.84
CA TYR A 319 1.09 16.23 -2.40
C TYR A 319 2.61 16.23 -2.16
N LEU A 320 3.24 15.05 -2.06
CA LEU A 320 4.68 14.93 -1.76
C LEU A 320 5.59 15.12 -2.96
N THR A 321 5.09 15.03 -4.18
CA THR A 321 5.94 15.09 -5.39
C THR A 321 6.96 16.24 -5.39
N PRO A 322 6.66 17.47 -4.87
CA PRO A 322 7.64 18.55 -4.78
C PRO A 322 8.78 18.30 -3.78
N TYR A 323 8.61 17.39 -2.85
CA TYR A 323 9.54 17.09 -1.74
C TYR A 323 10.35 15.82 -1.95
N LEU A 324 10.06 15.04 -2.99
CA LEU A 324 10.78 13.82 -3.30
C LEU A 324 12.03 14.16 -4.11
N GLN A 325 13.19 13.77 -3.60
CA GLN A 325 14.46 13.81 -4.33
C GLN A 325 14.71 12.41 -4.90
N PHE A 326 14.66 12.29 -6.21
CA PHE A 326 14.96 11.05 -6.94
C PHE A 326 16.34 11.13 -7.58
#